data_ffa91dfe51780785ce0f91746a7e036a
#
_entry.id   ffa91dfe51780785ce0f91746a7e036a
#
_cell.length_a   1.000
_cell.length_b   1.000
_cell.length_c   1.000
_cell.angle_alpha   90.00
_cell.angle_beta   90.00
_cell.angle_gamma   90.00
#
_symmetry.space_group_name_H-M   'P 1'
#
loop_
_entity.id
_entity.type
_entity.pdbx_description
1 polymer ?
#
loop_
_entity_poly.entity_id
_entity_poly.type
_entity_poly.pdbx_seq_one_letter_code
_entity_poly.pdbx_strand_id
1 'polypeptide(L)'
;MDFSNLCMKPSEVDTLLYHGDCIDGFASAFACYYFSKTKNNKKKISFIPCQHQKPPPLVSGRNVLICDFSYKYNTLKTMIKEANKLCILDHHITAEKDLANISPKNKYFDKSHSGAYITWAYFFGEETVPLMIKYIEDNDIWKKAMPNTRAFTSYIFNLPKNFDNYEKFLDESYIFNTVIPMGEGMQKQNDTYIQDGIKKVAMNFMLLDNKLYFIANVNTSVLKSEIGNSLFHFYPNANFATCYSQNTYTGETYISLRSTDKATDVSQIAEKFGGGGHRNAAGISIYNSNTLPGLLLDRHQCYELLDRIKIVSQILIDGETSLNIVYLNTTHHKKHLGKYLLQTRYVENIDGNSREVSEACSIVRNRSKDMSYYIGLDIAVIYYYNDNEDSTYFSVISDNIDLLFMLKEMYEDFVVDTDDVNINDRLKLKFNGFMHKLLV
;
A
#
# COMPACT_ATOMS: atom_id res chain seq x y z
N MET A 1 16.49 19.69 14.03
CA MET A 1 15.48 20.36 13.13
C MET A 1 15.68 21.87 13.17
N ASP A 2 15.61 22.54 12.02
CA ASP A 2 15.71 24.01 11.95
C ASP A 2 14.39 24.62 11.47
N PHE A 3 13.72 25.35 12.36
CA PHE A 3 12.45 26.03 12.11
C PHE A 3 12.62 27.55 11.92
N SER A 4 13.84 28.07 11.86
CA SER A 4 14.15 29.50 11.79
C SER A 4 13.53 30.19 10.58
N ASN A 5 13.32 29.46 9.49
CA ASN A 5 12.74 30.00 8.26
C ASN A 5 11.21 30.12 8.28
N LEU A 6 10.53 29.56 9.28
CA LEU A 6 9.08 29.61 9.34
C LEU A 6 8.57 31.01 9.67
N CYS A 7 7.45 31.41 9.04
CA CYS A 7 6.89 32.76 9.24
C CYS A 7 6.21 32.96 10.60
N MET A 8 6.14 31.93 11.43
CA MET A 8 5.43 31.95 12.72
C MET A 8 6.28 31.31 13.82
N LYS A 9 6.32 31.94 14.99
CA LYS A 9 6.96 31.41 16.20
C LYS A 9 5.93 30.60 17.03
N PRO A 10 6.37 29.64 17.87
CA PRO A 10 5.50 28.85 18.75
C PRO A 10 4.49 29.67 19.56
N SER A 11 4.93 30.79 20.13
CA SER A 11 4.09 31.70 20.97
C SER A 11 3.03 32.47 20.18
N GLU A 12 3.11 32.54 18.88
CA GLU A 12 2.18 33.26 18.02
C GLU A 12 0.95 32.42 17.62
N VAL A 13 1.01 31.08 17.72
CA VAL A 13 -0.07 30.17 17.36
C VAL A 13 -1.34 30.48 18.15
N ASP A 14 -2.46 30.64 17.47
CA ASP A 14 -3.79 30.80 18.08
C ASP A 14 -4.79 29.77 17.57
N THR A 15 -4.49 29.09 16.47
CA THR A 15 -5.33 28.06 15.88
C THR A 15 -4.43 26.92 15.41
N LEU A 16 -4.73 25.71 15.87
CA LEU A 16 -4.03 24.51 15.45
C LEU A 16 -5.01 23.56 14.75
N LEU A 17 -4.71 23.21 13.50
CA LEU A 17 -5.39 22.20 12.71
C LEU A 17 -4.56 20.93 12.76
N TYR A 18 -5.20 19.78 13.02
CA TYR A 18 -4.49 18.51 13.15
C TYR A 18 -5.27 17.35 12.52
N HIS A 19 -4.60 16.30 12.14
CA HIS A 19 -5.25 15.09 11.63
C HIS A 19 -6.12 14.45 12.73
N GLY A 20 -7.44 14.53 12.58
CA GLY A 20 -8.40 14.22 13.65
C GLY A 20 -8.52 12.76 14.01
N ASP A 21 -8.26 11.85 13.07
CA ASP A 21 -8.57 10.42 13.21
C ASP A 21 -7.38 9.57 13.67
N CYS A 22 -6.17 10.12 13.76
CA CYS A 22 -4.99 9.38 14.20
C CYS A 22 -4.45 9.84 15.56
N ILE A 23 -3.61 9.02 16.19
CA ILE A 23 -2.95 9.36 17.46
C ILE A 23 -1.80 10.33 17.25
N ASP A 24 -1.14 10.31 16.08
CA ASP A 24 -0.03 11.22 15.76
C ASP A 24 -0.54 12.67 15.63
N GLY A 25 -1.63 12.89 14.89
CA GLY A 25 -2.26 14.20 14.79
C GLY A 25 -2.76 14.72 16.14
N PHE A 26 -3.37 13.87 16.98
CA PHE A 26 -3.80 14.31 18.31
C PHE A 26 -2.61 14.57 19.24
N ALA A 27 -1.52 13.80 19.14
CA ALA A 27 -0.30 14.06 19.89
C ALA A 27 0.40 15.36 19.44
N SER A 28 0.28 15.72 18.15
CA SER A 28 0.68 17.03 17.64
C SER A 28 -0.13 18.17 18.31
N ALA A 29 -1.45 17.98 18.42
CA ALA A 29 -2.31 18.94 19.14
C ALA A 29 -1.95 19.02 20.63
N PHE A 30 -1.63 17.90 21.26
CA PHE A 30 -1.19 17.83 22.64
C PHE A 30 0.12 18.60 22.87
N ALA A 31 1.10 18.50 21.99
CA ALA A 31 2.34 19.26 22.10
C ALA A 31 2.07 20.79 22.18
N CYS A 32 1.19 21.30 21.33
CA CYS A 32 0.78 22.71 21.35
C CYS A 32 0.00 23.08 22.64
N TYR A 33 -0.93 22.21 23.05
CA TYR A 33 -1.68 22.39 24.31
C TYR A 33 -0.72 22.47 25.50
N TYR A 34 0.20 21.53 25.63
CA TYR A 34 1.15 21.45 26.72
C TYR A 34 2.10 22.63 26.74
N PHE A 35 2.55 23.12 25.57
CA PHE A 35 3.31 24.35 25.46
C PHE A 35 2.53 25.56 25.98
N SER A 36 1.29 25.74 25.57
CA SER A 36 0.43 26.83 26.04
C SER A 36 0.23 26.81 27.55
N LYS A 37 0.02 25.62 28.12
CA LYS A 37 -0.16 25.39 29.55
C LYS A 37 1.12 25.73 30.34
N THR A 38 2.28 25.23 29.92
CA THR A 38 3.55 25.35 30.67
C THR A 38 4.23 26.71 30.54
N LYS A 39 4.04 27.38 29.40
CA LYS A 39 4.57 28.74 29.19
C LYS A 39 3.63 29.83 29.65
N ASN A 40 2.56 29.49 30.37
CA ASN A 40 1.55 30.42 30.90
C ASN A 40 1.04 31.39 29.81
N ASN A 41 0.87 30.84 28.59
CA ASN A 41 0.39 31.59 27.46
C ASN A 41 -1.12 31.88 27.65
N LYS A 42 -1.48 33.11 28.01
CA LYS A 42 -2.86 33.54 28.25
C LYS A 42 -3.73 33.49 26.99
N LYS A 43 -3.15 33.19 25.83
CA LYS A 43 -3.85 33.14 24.54
C LYS A 43 -4.67 31.84 24.47
N LYS A 44 -5.96 31.99 24.22
CA LYS A 44 -6.83 30.81 23.98
C LYS A 44 -6.53 30.25 22.60
N ILE A 45 -6.04 29.02 22.54
CA ILE A 45 -5.78 28.29 21.28
C ILE A 45 -7.02 27.50 20.89
N SER A 46 -7.41 27.57 19.60
CA SER A 46 -8.45 26.75 19.02
C SER A 46 -7.82 25.47 18.42
N PHE A 47 -8.25 24.30 18.86
CA PHE A 47 -7.82 22.99 18.34
C PHE A 47 -8.93 22.43 17.46
N ILE A 48 -8.65 22.20 16.16
CA ILE A 48 -9.66 21.81 15.16
C ILE A 48 -9.18 20.51 14.49
N PRO A 49 -9.86 19.38 14.71
CA PRO A 49 -9.58 18.16 14.00
C PRO A 49 -10.00 18.29 12.52
N CYS A 50 -9.09 17.94 11.61
CA CYS A 50 -9.29 17.99 10.18
C CYS A 50 -9.22 16.58 9.57
N GLN A 51 -9.89 16.40 8.45
CA GLN A 51 -9.91 15.14 7.70
C GLN A 51 -9.70 15.43 6.21
N HIS A 52 -9.07 14.48 5.51
CA HIS A 52 -8.98 14.53 4.06
C HIS A 52 -10.38 14.59 3.44
N GLN A 53 -10.51 15.30 2.31
CA GLN A 53 -11.76 15.48 1.57
C GLN A 53 -12.86 16.28 2.30
N LYS A 54 -12.61 16.76 3.51
CA LYS A 54 -13.53 17.71 4.18
C LYS A 54 -13.11 19.16 3.88
N PRO A 55 -14.07 20.10 3.83
CA PRO A 55 -13.75 21.51 3.60
C PRO A 55 -12.87 22.06 4.73
N PRO A 56 -11.98 23.02 4.42
CA PRO A 56 -11.16 23.67 5.43
C PRO A 56 -12.00 24.54 6.38
N PRO A 57 -11.60 24.65 7.64
CA PRO A 57 -12.21 25.60 8.56
C PRO A 57 -11.84 27.05 8.17
N LEU A 58 -12.59 28.02 8.69
CA LEU A 58 -12.34 29.44 8.50
C LEU A 58 -11.04 29.83 9.25
N VAL A 59 -10.10 30.44 8.52
CA VAL A 59 -8.77 30.81 9.03
C VAL A 59 -8.48 32.31 8.94
N SER A 60 -9.44 33.10 8.50
CA SER A 60 -9.25 34.55 8.26
C SER A 60 -8.75 35.29 9.51
N GLY A 61 -7.64 36.00 9.35
CA GLY A 61 -6.99 36.76 10.41
C GLY A 61 -6.33 35.94 11.54
N ARG A 62 -6.27 34.60 11.42
CA ARG A 62 -5.71 33.70 12.43
C ARG A 62 -4.24 33.39 12.16
N ASN A 63 -3.53 33.05 13.25
CA ASN A 63 -2.19 32.45 13.20
C ASN A 63 -2.33 30.94 13.27
N VAL A 64 -2.30 30.29 12.11
CA VAL A 64 -2.67 28.89 11.94
C VAL A 64 -1.46 27.99 11.83
N LEU A 65 -1.37 26.97 12.67
CA LEU A 65 -0.44 25.87 12.53
C LEU A 65 -1.21 24.60 12.10
N ILE A 66 -0.78 23.97 11.01
CA ILE A 66 -1.32 22.69 10.55
C ILE A 66 -0.29 21.62 10.85
N CYS A 67 -0.68 20.54 11.56
CA CYS A 67 0.22 19.48 12.01
C CYS A 67 -0.27 18.10 11.59
N ASP A 68 0.65 17.24 11.11
CA ASP A 68 0.36 15.86 10.67
C ASP A 68 -0.75 15.80 9.61
N PHE A 69 -0.92 16.84 8.84
CA PHE A 69 -1.98 17.00 7.88
C PHE A 69 -1.67 18.10 6.89
N SER A 70 -2.17 18.00 5.66
CA SER A 70 -2.09 19.06 4.67
C SER A 70 -3.32 19.07 3.77
N TYR A 71 -3.83 20.27 3.45
CA TYR A 71 -4.77 20.45 2.35
C TYR A 71 -4.04 20.48 1.02
N LYS A 72 -4.74 20.15 -0.07
CA LYS A 72 -4.23 20.26 -1.43
C LYS A 72 -3.80 21.69 -1.77
N TYR A 73 -2.86 21.82 -2.70
CA TYR A 73 -2.20 23.09 -3.06
C TYR A 73 -3.16 24.27 -3.23
N ASN A 74 -4.23 24.12 -4.02
CA ASN A 74 -5.16 25.23 -4.29
C ASN A 74 -5.89 25.69 -3.04
N THR A 75 -6.38 24.78 -2.21
CA THR A 75 -7.03 25.06 -0.94
C THR A 75 -6.06 25.76 0.01
N LEU A 76 -4.87 25.21 0.16
CA LEU A 76 -3.86 25.77 1.05
C LEU A 76 -3.41 27.16 0.62
N LYS A 77 -3.24 27.41 -0.69
CA LYS A 77 -2.91 28.73 -1.25
C LYS A 77 -3.96 29.77 -0.90
N THR A 78 -5.22 29.39 -0.86
CA THR A 78 -6.32 30.29 -0.42
C THR A 78 -6.22 30.54 1.08
N MET A 79 -6.06 29.49 1.89
CA MET A 79 -5.92 29.61 3.35
C MET A 79 -4.72 30.52 3.76
N ILE A 80 -3.58 30.40 3.06
CA ILE A 80 -2.40 31.26 3.30
C ILE A 80 -2.70 32.73 3.04
N LYS A 81 -3.57 33.06 2.06
CA LYS A 81 -3.95 34.45 1.77
C LYS A 81 -4.91 35.01 2.81
N GLU A 82 -5.77 34.17 3.38
CA GLU A 82 -6.79 34.58 4.34
C GLU A 82 -6.26 34.64 5.77
N ALA A 83 -5.33 33.77 6.15
CA ALA A 83 -4.72 33.75 7.46
C ALA A 83 -3.79 34.93 7.67
N ASN A 84 -3.61 35.38 8.91
CA ASN A 84 -2.56 36.33 9.26
C ASN A 84 -1.18 35.70 9.08
N LYS A 85 -0.98 34.47 9.61
CA LYS A 85 0.17 33.61 9.39
C LYS A 85 -0.31 32.17 9.27
N LEU A 86 0.32 31.38 8.40
CA LEU A 86 0.03 29.96 8.30
C LEU A 86 1.32 29.18 8.08
N CYS A 87 1.54 28.16 8.90
CA CYS A 87 2.64 27.20 8.77
C CYS A 87 2.11 25.76 8.79
N ILE A 88 2.83 24.86 8.11
CA ILE A 88 2.57 23.41 8.08
C ILE A 88 3.78 22.69 8.65
N LEU A 89 3.55 21.73 9.53
CA LEU A 89 4.51 20.75 10.01
C LEU A 89 3.99 19.36 9.65
N ASP A 90 4.64 18.68 8.69
CA ASP A 90 4.11 17.42 8.15
C ASP A 90 5.25 16.49 7.69
N HIS A 91 4.95 15.22 7.47
CA HIS A 91 5.91 14.21 7.06
C HIS A 91 5.44 13.40 5.83
N HIS A 92 4.23 13.63 5.35
CA HIS A 92 3.62 12.88 4.24
C HIS A 92 4.28 13.21 2.90
N ILE A 93 4.85 12.21 2.22
CA ILE A 93 5.56 12.35 0.94
C ILE A 93 4.66 12.93 -0.16
N THR A 94 3.40 12.51 -0.21
CA THR A 94 2.42 12.98 -1.20
C THR A 94 2.09 14.45 -1.00
N ALA A 95 1.97 14.90 0.25
CA ALA A 95 1.73 16.29 0.60
C ALA A 95 2.96 17.16 0.25
N GLU A 96 4.17 16.71 0.55
CA GLU A 96 5.40 17.43 0.22
C GLU A 96 5.51 17.70 -1.29
N LYS A 97 5.19 16.68 -2.14
CA LYS A 97 5.18 16.82 -3.60
C LYS A 97 4.12 17.80 -4.08
N ASP A 98 2.88 17.67 -3.62
CA ASP A 98 1.77 18.55 -4.00
C ASP A 98 2.04 20.02 -3.62
N LEU A 99 2.70 20.22 -2.47
CA LEU A 99 3.00 21.52 -1.92
C LEU A 99 4.40 22.07 -2.30
N ALA A 100 5.07 21.48 -3.29
CA ALA A 100 6.42 21.90 -3.70
C ALA A 100 6.51 23.42 -3.96
N ASN A 101 5.47 24.02 -4.58
CA ASN A 101 5.39 25.43 -4.92
C ASN A 101 4.91 26.34 -3.77
N ILE A 102 4.64 25.83 -2.58
CA ILE A 102 4.39 26.64 -1.38
C ILE A 102 5.72 27.14 -0.82
N SER A 103 5.74 28.40 -0.42
CA SER A 103 6.96 29.03 0.11
C SER A 103 7.53 28.26 1.32
N PRO A 104 8.85 28.08 1.41
CA PRO A 104 9.50 27.43 2.57
C PRO A 104 9.15 28.06 3.93
N LYS A 105 8.84 29.36 3.96
CA LYS A 105 8.39 30.02 5.21
C LYS A 105 7.04 29.54 5.73
N ASN A 106 6.26 28.83 4.92
CA ASN A 106 4.92 28.33 5.26
C ASN A 106 4.87 26.82 5.49
N LYS A 107 6.00 26.11 5.35
CA LYS A 107 6.01 24.66 5.48
C LYS A 107 7.34 24.13 6.01
N TYR A 108 7.26 23.03 6.76
CA TYR A 108 8.37 22.19 7.14
C TYR A 108 7.97 20.73 6.93
N PHE A 109 8.77 19.97 6.20
CA PHE A 109 8.55 18.53 5.95
C PHE A 109 9.78 17.74 6.38
N ASP A 110 9.57 16.67 7.14
CA ASP A 110 10.61 15.71 7.49
C ASP A 110 10.07 14.27 7.52
N LYS A 111 10.48 13.47 6.56
CA LYS A 111 10.03 12.06 6.38
C LYS A 111 10.63 11.10 7.39
N SER A 112 11.66 11.49 8.10
CA SER A 112 12.35 10.66 9.11
C SER A 112 11.66 10.68 10.47
N HIS A 113 10.70 11.61 10.66
CA HIS A 113 9.98 11.84 11.89
C HIS A 113 8.46 11.89 11.67
N SER A 114 7.67 11.56 12.70
CA SER A 114 6.21 11.70 12.70
C SER A 114 5.78 13.16 12.91
N GLY A 115 4.52 13.46 12.59
CA GLY A 115 3.94 14.81 12.80
C GLY A 115 4.00 15.25 14.25
N ALA A 116 3.77 14.35 15.21
CA ALA A 116 3.89 14.65 16.64
C ALA A 116 5.31 14.97 17.08
N TYR A 117 6.29 14.22 16.55
CA TYR A 117 7.70 14.48 16.85
C TYR A 117 8.11 15.86 16.33
N ILE A 118 7.83 16.16 15.08
CA ILE A 118 8.12 17.46 14.45
C ILE A 118 7.45 18.59 15.23
N THR A 119 6.18 18.41 15.61
CA THR A 119 5.42 19.42 16.35
C THR A 119 5.98 19.63 17.74
N TRP A 120 6.36 18.55 18.46
CA TRP A 120 7.01 18.69 19.76
C TRP A 120 8.35 19.42 19.64
N ALA A 121 9.17 19.04 18.66
CA ALA A 121 10.46 19.70 18.41
C ALA A 121 10.30 21.20 18.08
N TYR A 122 9.25 21.58 17.35
CA TYR A 122 8.94 22.97 17.07
C TYR A 122 8.61 23.78 18.32
N PHE A 123 7.87 23.20 19.28
CA PHE A 123 7.46 23.90 20.50
C PHE A 123 8.53 23.88 21.62
N PHE A 124 9.27 22.80 21.76
CA PHE A 124 10.12 22.54 22.93
C PHE A 124 11.59 22.22 22.59
N GLY A 125 11.92 21.91 21.33
CA GLY A 125 13.21 21.37 20.90
C GLY A 125 13.28 19.85 20.89
N GLU A 126 14.13 19.31 20.03
CA GLU A 126 14.27 17.84 19.80
C GLU A 126 14.72 17.08 21.05
N GLU A 127 15.60 17.71 21.85
CA GLU A 127 16.21 17.06 23.02
C GLU A 127 15.19 16.74 24.13
N THR A 128 14.02 17.37 24.07
CA THR A 128 12.99 17.26 25.10
C THR A 128 11.84 16.32 24.69
N VAL A 129 11.92 15.65 23.55
CA VAL A 129 10.86 14.78 23.05
C VAL A 129 10.59 13.62 24.03
N PRO A 130 9.38 13.54 24.62
CA PRO A 130 9.08 12.56 25.65
C PRO A 130 8.91 11.16 25.07
N LEU A 131 9.04 10.15 25.94
CA LEU A 131 8.95 8.73 25.56
C LEU A 131 7.64 8.40 24.84
N MET A 132 6.51 8.98 25.26
CA MET A 132 5.22 8.77 24.60
C MET A 132 5.23 9.18 23.12
N ILE A 133 5.86 10.31 22.79
CA ILE A 133 5.96 10.78 21.40
C ILE A 133 6.87 9.86 20.59
N LYS A 134 7.96 9.37 21.19
CA LYS A 134 8.86 8.39 20.55
C LYS A 134 8.13 7.07 20.23
N TYR A 135 7.27 6.57 21.13
CA TYR A 135 6.44 5.40 20.86
C TYR A 135 5.41 5.63 19.74
N ILE A 136 4.78 6.83 19.73
CA ILE A 136 3.83 7.21 18.68
C ILE A 136 4.55 7.26 17.34
N GLU A 137 5.73 7.91 17.25
CA GLU A 137 6.55 7.95 16.04
C GLU A 137 6.96 6.57 15.57
N ASP A 138 7.51 5.72 16.45
CA ASP A 138 7.97 4.37 16.11
C ASP A 138 6.84 3.51 15.53
N ASN A 139 5.60 3.79 15.97
CA ASN A 139 4.41 3.17 15.40
C ASN A 139 3.98 3.81 14.07
N ASP A 140 3.94 5.13 13.99
CA ASP A 140 3.37 5.88 12.87
C ASP A 140 4.18 5.69 11.58
N ILE A 141 5.51 5.88 11.66
CA ILE A 141 6.41 5.66 10.53
C ILE A 141 6.85 4.19 10.38
N TRP A 142 6.16 3.27 11.07
CA TRP A 142 6.25 1.82 10.98
C TRP A 142 7.64 1.23 11.25
N LYS A 143 8.49 1.91 12.02
CA LYS A 143 9.82 1.39 12.42
C LYS A 143 9.69 0.14 13.29
N LYS A 144 8.77 0.15 14.28
CA LYS A 144 8.55 -0.93 15.25
C LYS A 144 9.85 -1.40 15.93
N ALA A 145 10.81 -0.50 16.09
CA ALA A 145 12.16 -0.78 16.58
C ALA A 145 12.27 -0.64 18.11
N MET A 146 11.39 0.15 18.73
CA MET A 146 11.42 0.34 20.17
C MET A 146 10.70 -0.80 20.91
N PRO A 147 11.28 -1.32 22.01
CA PRO A 147 10.56 -2.26 22.86
C PRO A 147 9.27 -1.62 23.39
N ASN A 148 8.21 -2.44 23.52
CA ASN A 148 6.91 -2.03 24.05
C ASN A 148 6.07 -1.06 23.17
N THR A 149 6.51 -0.64 21.98
CA THR A 149 5.70 0.19 21.10
C THR A 149 4.33 -0.40 20.84
N ARG A 150 4.23 -1.72 20.55
CA ARG A 150 2.96 -2.39 20.30
C ARG A 150 2.04 -2.38 21.54
N ALA A 151 2.60 -2.59 22.72
CA ALA A 151 1.84 -2.54 23.96
C ALA A 151 1.33 -1.12 24.24
N PHE A 152 2.23 -0.12 24.15
CA PHE A 152 1.86 1.28 24.33
C PHE A 152 0.75 1.71 23.35
N THR A 153 0.91 1.42 22.06
CA THR A 153 -0.08 1.80 21.05
C THR A 153 -1.39 1.03 21.20
N SER A 154 -1.36 -0.26 21.57
CA SER A 154 -2.58 -1.01 21.88
C SER A 154 -3.38 -0.38 23.04
N TYR A 155 -2.71 0.18 24.03
CA TYR A 155 -3.36 0.88 25.12
C TYR A 155 -3.94 2.23 24.67
N ILE A 156 -3.14 3.08 24.04
CA ILE A 156 -3.54 4.45 23.69
C ILE A 156 -4.66 4.49 22.64
N PHE A 157 -4.74 3.52 21.72
CA PHE A 157 -5.83 3.41 20.74
C PHE A 157 -7.20 3.16 21.40
N ASN A 158 -7.23 2.57 22.60
CA ASN A 158 -8.45 2.28 23.32
C ASN A 158 -8.89 3.41 24.26
N LEU A 159 -8.14 4.52 24.33
CA LEU A 159 -8.48 5.65 25.17
C LEU A 159 -9.16 6.78 24.38
N PRO A 160 -10.09 7.51 25.03
CA PRO A 160 -10.57 8.76 24.47
C PRO A 160 -9.42 9.73 24.24
N LYS A 161 -9.37 10.32 23.05
CA LYS A 161 -8.40 11.37 22.71
C LYS A 161 -8.78 12.65 23.46
N ASN A 162 -8.16 12.89 24.60
CA ASN A 162 -8.25 14.13 25.36
C ASN A 162 -6.90 14.48 25.99
N PHE A 163 -6.69 15.74 26.28
CA PHE A 163 -5.39 16.24 26.76
C PHE A 163 -5.03 15.72 28.16
N ASP A 164 -6.00 15.50 29.02
CA ASP A 164 -5.75 15.00 30.38
C ASP A 164 -5.21 13.57 30.36
N ASN A 165 -5.69 12.73 29.44
CA ASN A 165 -5.16 11.39 29.26
C ASN A 165 -3.72 11.42 28.71
N TYR A 166 -3.45 12.30 27.74
CA TYR A 166 -2.11 12.40 27.14
C TYR A 166 -1.09 12.98 28.11
N GLU A 167 -1.48 13.88 29.02
CA GLU A 167 -0.61 14.45 30.02
C GLU A 167 -0.06 13.38 30.98
N LYS A 168 -0.84 12.35 31.31
CA LYS A 168 -0.39 11.22 32.16
C LYS A 168 0.79 10.46 31.54
N PHE A 169 0.89 10.42 30.22
CA PHE A 169 1.97 9.73 29.52
C PHE A 169 3.30 10.50 29.50
N LEU A 170 3.34 11.70 30.06
CA LEU A 170 4.61 12.39 30.33
C LEU A 170 5.35 11.79 31.54
N ASP A 171 4.65 11.06 32.40
CA ASP A 171 5.25 10.28 33.47
C ASP A 171 5.64 8.89 32.95
N GLU A 172 6.94 8.67 32.78
CA GLU A 172 7.48 7.37 32.33
C GLU A 172 7.15 6.25 33.34
N SER A 173 7.07 6.55 34.65
CA SER A 173 6.68 5.55 35.66
C SER A 173 5.24 5.06 35.41
N TYR A 174 4.34 5.96 35.04
CA TYR A 174 2.97 5.57 34.64
C TYR A 174 2.98 4.73 33.36
N ILE A 175 3.82 5.07 32.39
CA ILE A 175 3.95 4.27 31.15
C ILE A 175 4.38 2.83 31.52
N PHE A 176 5.49 2.67 32.27
CA PHE A 176 6.02 1.34 32.54
C PHE A 176 5.19 0.51 33.52
N ASN A 177 4.60 1.15 34.53
CA ASN A 177 3.88 0.43 35.58
C ASN A 177 2.40 0.20 35.29
N THR A 178 1.80 0.97 34.36
CA THR A 178 0.36 0.86 34.08
C THR A 178 0.11 0.62 32.58
N VAL A 179 0.61 1.47 31.71
CA VAL A 179 0.27 1.47 30.29
C VAL A 179 0.78 0.21 29.60
N ILE A 180 2.06 -0.13 29.79
CA ILE A 180 2.66 -1.30 29.15
C ILE A 180 2.01 -2.61 29.59
N PRO A 181 1.84 -2.93 30.90
CA PRO A 181 1.19 -4.17 31.33
C PRO A 181 -0.25 -4.31 30.80
N MET A 182 -1.03 -3.23 30.83
CA MET A 182 -2.39 -3.24 30.27
C MET A 182 -2.38 -3.41 28.75
N GLY A 183 -1.47 -2.73 28.08
CA GLY A 183 -1.30 -2.80 26.64
C GLY A 183 -0.88 -4.18 26.14
N GLU A 184 -0.05 -4.91 26.89
CA GLU A 184 0.30 -6.31 26.59
C GLU A 184 -0.92 -7.23 26.60
N GLY A 185 -1.85 -7.02 27.56
CA GLY A 185 -3.13 -7.74 27.56
C GLY A 185 -3.98 -7.44 26.34
N MET A 186 -4.10 -6.15 25.96
CA MET A 186 -4.80 -5.71 24.76
C MET A 186 -4.13 -6.23 23.47
N GLN A 187 -2.80 -6.30 23.46
CA GLN A 187 -2.05 -6.83 22.32
C GLN A 187 -2.37 -8.32 22.07
N LYS A 188 -2.48 -9.15 23.11
CA LYS A 188 -2.89 -10.55 22.96
C LYS A 188 -4.28 -10.66 22.32
N GLN A 189 -5.20 -9.79 22.69
CA GLN A 189 -6.53 -9.71 22.06
C GLN A 189 -6.42 -9.28 20.60
N ASN A 190 -5.60 -8.27 20.29
CA ASN A 190 -5.36 -7.82 18.93
C ASN A 190 -4.75 -8.93 18.07
N ASP A 191 -3.80 -9.71 18.61
CA ASP A 191 -3.20 -10.83 17.89
C ASP A 191 -4.27 -11.90 17.53
N THR A 192 -5.27 -12.12 18.39
CA THR A 192 -6.42 -12.99 18.09
C THR A 192 -7.25 -12.43 16.91
N TYR A 193 -7.56 -11.14 16.92
CA TYR A 193 -8.29 -10.49 15.81
C TYR A 193 -7.51 -10.52 14.50
N ILE A 194 -6.18 -10.36 14.56
CA ILE A 194 -5.32 -10.47 13.37
C ILE A 194 -5.41 -11.89 12.79
N GLN A 195 -5.27 -12.92 13.63
CA GLN A 195 -5.39 -14.32 13.18
C GLN A 195 -6.77 -14.62 12.58
N ASP A 196 -7.82 -14.11 13.16
CA ASP A 196 -9.19 -14.28 12.63
C ASP A 196 -9.39 -13.53 11.31
N GLY A 197 -8.79 -12.35 11.16
CA GLY A 197 -8.77 -11.63 9.89
C GLY A 197 -8.07 -12.41 8.79
N ILE A 198 -6.89 -12.98 9.09
CA ILE A 198 -6.11 -13.79 8.14
C ILE A 198 -6.90 -15.00 7.65
N LYS A 199 -7.67 -15.67 8.51
CA LYS A 199 -8.52 -16.82 8.12
C LYS A 199 -9.64 -16.43 7.14
N LYS A 200 -10.06 -15.16 7.11
CA LYS A 200 -11.17 -14.65 6.27
C LYS A 200 -10.71 -14.03 4.96
N VAL A 201 -9.42 -14.14 4.63
CA VAL A 201 -8.86 -13.58 3.39
C VAL A 201 -9.52 -14.19 2.17
N ALA A 202 -9.90 -13.33 1.23
CA ALA A 202 -10.20 -13.71 -0.14
C ALA A 202 -9.03 -13.30 -1.04
N MET A 203 -8.53 -14.25 -1.83
CA MET A 203 -7.54 -13.94 -2.86
C MET A 203 -8.27 -13.64 -4.16
N ASN A 204 -7.93 -12.53 -4.81
CA ASN A 204 -8.59 -12.08 -6.02
C ASN A 204 -7.56 -11.63 -7.06
N PHE A 205 -7.88 -11.80 -8.34
CA PHE A 205 -7.25 -11.03 -9.40
C PHE A 205 -8.04 -9.74 -9.66
N MET A 206 -7.33 -8.63 -9.77
CA MET A 206 -7.88 -7.31 -10.09
C MET A 206 -7.24 -6.79 -11.37
N LEU A 207 -8.07 -6.38 -12.34
CA LEU A 207 -7.60 -5.72 -13.55
C LEU A 207 -7.74 -4.20 -13.41
N LEU A 208 -6.62 -3.49 -13.53
CA LEU A 208 -6.59 -2.03 -13.51
C LEU A 208 -5.61 -1.54 -14.59
N ASP A 209 -6.06 -0.66 -15.50
CA ASP A 209 -5.26 -0.11 -16.62
C ASP A 209 -4.53 -1.19 -17.43
N ASN A 210 -5.22 -2.25 -17.80
CA ASN A 210 -4.67 -3.42 -18.51
C ASN A 210 -3.56 -4.19 -17.77
N LYS A 211 -3.35 -3.89 -16.48
CA LYS A 211 -2.44 -4.64 -15.61
C LYS A 211 -3.24 -5.48 -14.63
N LEU A 212 -2.87 -6.75 -14.53
CA LEU A 212 -3.47 -7.69 -13.60
C LEU A 212 -2.68 -7.67 -12.29
N TYR A 213 -3.40 -7.58 -11.16
CA TYR A 213 -2.86 -7.65 -9.82
C TYR A 213 -3.46 -8.83 -9.08
N PHE A 214 -2.64 -9.59 -8.37
CA PHE A 214 -3.07 -10.60 -7.43
C PHE A 214 -3.09 -10.00 -6.03
N ILE A 215 -4.26 -9.93 -5.41
CA ILE A 215 -4.47 -9.21 -4.16
C ILE A 215 -5.01 -10.10 -3.04
N ALA A 216 -4.57 -9.84 -1.81
CA ALA A 216 -5.15 -10.41 -0.59
C ALA A 216 -6.17 -9.44 -0.02
N ASN A 217 -7.45 -9.83 0.05
CA ASN A 217 -8.56 -8.95 0.36
C ASN A 217 -9.32 -9.43 1.62
N VAL A 218 -9.54 -8.55 2.59
CA VAL A 218 -10.22 -8.88 3.87
C VAL A 218 -11.27 -7.84 4.20
N ASN A 219 -12.46 -8.32 4.55
CA ASN A 219 -13.48 -7.48 5.18
C ASN A 219 -13.20 -7.38 6.68
N THR A 220 -12.79 -6.21 7.16
CA THR A 220 -12.57 -5.93 8.57
C THR A 220 -12.73 -4.44 8.88
N SER A 221 -13.34 -4.14 10.01
CA SER A 221 -13.43 -2.77 10.54
C SER A 221 -12.33 -2.45 11.56
N VAL A 222 -11.59 -3.45 12.03
CA VAL A 222 -10.57 -3.32 13.08
C VAL A 222 -9.19 -3.74 12.57
N LEU A 223 -8.13 -3.16 13.14
CA LEU A 223 -6.73 -3.53 12.91
C LEU A 223 -6.34 -3.66 11.43
N LYS A 224 -6.89 -2.78 10.57
CA LYS A 224 -6.68 -2.84 9.12
C LYS A 224 -5.21 -2.79 8.73
N SER A 225 -4.42 -2.00 9.45
CA SER A 225 -2.97 -1.88 9.22
C SER A 225 -2.23 -3.16 9.57
N GLU A 226 -2.49 -3.69 10.75
CA GLU A 226 -1.85 -4.89 11.29
C GLU A 226 -2.23 -6.12 10.47
N ILE A 227 -3.52 -6.31 10.19
CA ILE A 227 -4.00 -7.41 9.35
C ILE A 227 -3.40 -7.30 7.96
N GLY A 228 -3.51 -6.13 7.29
CA GLY A 228 -3.02 -5.94 5.93
C GLY A 228 -1.52 -6.21 5.78
N ASN A 229 -0.70 -5.77 6.75
CA ASN A 229 0.73 -6.05 6.75
C ASN A 229 1.04 -7.54 7.03
N SER A 230 0.29 -8.18 7.93
CA SER A 230 0.46 -9.60 8.23
C SER A 230 0.15 -10.50 7.03
N LEU A 231 -0.72 -10.06 6.10
CA LEU A 231 -1.09 -10.85 4.92
C LEU A 231 0.11 -11.20 4.04
N PHE A 232 1.14 -10.36 3.95
CA PHE A 232 2.34 -10.66 3.15
C PHE A 232 3.19 -11.79 3.70
N HIS A 233 3.07 -12.08 4.99
CA HIS A 233 3.72 -13.26 5.56
C HIS A 233 3.06 -14.56 5.08
N PHE A 234 1.74 -14.57 4.94
CA PHE A 234 0.96 -15.74 4.51
C PHE A 234 0.76 -15.82 2.99
N TYR A 235 0.75 -14.66 2.33
CA TYR A 235 0.51 -14.51 0.89
C TYR A 235 1.62 -13.68 0.24
N PRO A 236 2.87 -14.19 0.23
CA PRO A 236 4.04 -13.43 -0.24
C PRO A 236 3.98 -13.08 -1.73
N ASN A 237 3.12 -13.76 -2.50
CA ASN A 237 2.88 -13.49 -3.92
C ASN A 237 1.86 -12.37 -4.18
N ALA A 238 1.14 -11.89 -3.17
CA ALA A 238 0.21 -10.80 -3.36
C ALA A 238 0.95 -9.53 -3.80
N ASN A 239 0.43 -8.87 -4.83
CA ASN A 239 0.96 -7.59 -5.28
C ASN A 239 0.69 -6.48 -4.26
N PHE A 240 -0.46 -6.54 -3.60
CA PHE A 240 -0.81 -5.72 -2.44
C PHE A 240 -1.95 -6.37 -1.64
N ALA A 241 -2.17 -5.89 -0.43
CA ALA A 241 -3.27 -6.32 0.43
C ALA A 241 -4.29 -5.20 0.61
N THR A 242 -5.57 -5.57 0.76
CA THR A 242 -6.66 -4.64 1.05
C THR A 242 -7.45 -5.08 2.28
N CYS A 243 -7.72 -4.13 3.16
CA CYS A 243 -8.65 -4.31 4.27
C CYS A 243 -9.79 -3.31 4.10
N TYR A 244 -11.02 -3.77 3.92
CA TYR A 244 -12.16 -2.90 3.66
C TYR A 244 -13.25 -3.05 4.71
N SER A 245 -14.03 -1.98 4.90
CA SER A 245 -15.24 -1.97 5.70
C SER A 245 -16.23 -0.98 5.11
N GLN A 246 -17.51 -1.31 5.16
CA GLN A 246 -18.59 -0.48 4.65
C GLN A 246 -19.35 0.19 5.80
N ASN A 247 -19.59 1.48 5.66
CA ASN A 247 -20.58 2.20 6.44
C ASN A 247 -21.94 2.06 5.76
N THR A 248 -22.80 1.23 6.31
CA THR A 248 -24.11 0.93 5.72
C THR A 248 -25.06 2.14 5.73
N TYR A 249 -24.84 3.10 6.63
CA TYR A 249 -25.65 4.32 6.71
C TYR A 249 -25.32 5.31 5.59
N THR A 250 -24.02 5.49 5.28
CA THR A 250 -23.58 6.43 4.22
C THR A 250 -23.39 5.76 2.86
N GLY A 251 -23.35 4.42 2.80
CA GLY A 251 -22.98 3.66 1.60
C GLY A 251 -21.49 3.76 1.25
N GLU A 252 -20.67 4.35 2.12
CA GLU A 252 -19.25 4.56 1.92
C GLU A 252 -18.46 3.32 2.30
N THR A 253 -17.58 2.86 1.42
CA THR A 253 -16.62 1.78 1.68
C THR A 253 -15.24 2.35 1.85
N TYR A 254 -14.66 2.15 3.03
CA TYR A 254 -13.28 2.50 3.35
C TYR A 254 -12.36 1.32 3.05
N ILE A 255 -11.36 1.53 2.21
CA ILE A 255 -10.40 0.52 1.79
C ILE A 255 -9.00 0.98 2.20
N SER A 256 -8.37 0.21 3.06
CA SER A 256 -6.98 0.39 3.45
C SER A 256 -6.10 -0.52 2.59
N LEU A 257 -5.12 0.04 1.91
CA LEU A 257 -4.17 -0.68 1.07
C LEU A 257 -2.84 -0.81 1.81
N ARG A 258 -2.23 -1.99 1.73
CA ARG A 258 -0.90 -2.27 2.29
C ARG A 258 -0.03 -2.95 1.25
N SER A 259 1.26 -2.67 1.31
CA SER A 259 2.27 -3.22 0.41
C SER A 259 3.62 -3.36 1.13
N THR A 260 4.63 -3.79 0.38
CA THR A 260 6.02 -3.85 0.82
C THR A 260 6.91 -3.14 -0.19
N ASP A 261 8.18 -2.88 0.16
CA ASP A 261 9.12 -2.21 -0.75
C ASP A 261 9.38 -3.01 -2.05
N LYS A 262 9.22 -4.33 -1.99
CA LYS A 262 9.38 -5.23 -3.13
C LYS A 262 8.10 -5.46 -3.95
N ALA A 263 6.96 -4.91 -3.50
CA ALA A 263 5.66 -5.10 -4.14
C ALA A 263 5.13 -3.78 -4.74
N THR A 264 3.84 -3.73 -5.05
CA THR A 264 3.21 -2.58 -5.71
C THR A 264 3.23 -1.32 -4.85
N ASP A 265 3.50 -0.17 -5.45
CA ASP A 265 3.28 1.14 -4.82
C ASP A 265 1.77 1.42 -4.71
N VAL A 266 1.22 1.26 -3.51
CA VAL A 266 -0.23 1.41 -3.29
C VAL A 266 -0.70 2.85 -3.23
N SER A 267 0.20 3.84 -3.11
CA SER A 267 -0.18 5.25 -3.24
C SER A 267 -0.68 5.55 -4.65
N GLN A 268 -0.02 4.99 -5.68
CA GLN A 268 -0.44 5.13 -7.08
C GLN A 268 -1.79 4.43 -7.36
N ILE A 269 -2.04 3.29 -6.69
CA ILE A 269 -3.37 2.64 -6.79
C ILE A 269 -4.43 3.54 -6.14
N ALA A 270 -4.16 4.06 -4.95
CA ALA A 270 -5.11 4.91 -4.23
C ALA A 270 -5.45 6.19 -4.99
N GLU A 271 -4.46 6.86 -5.60
CA GLU A 271 -4.66 8.07 -6.38
C GLU A 271 -5.66 7.89 -7.53
N LYS A 272 -5.69 6.73 -8.19
CA LYS A 272 -6.65 6.42 -9.27
C LYS A 272 -8.10 6.39 -8.81
N PHE A 273 -8.33 6.18 -7.52
CA PHE A 273 -9.65 6.17 -6.89
C PHE A 273 -9.91 7.42 -6.03
N GLY A 274 -9.10 8.48 -6.19
CA GLY A 274 -9.25 9.72 -5.43
C GLY A 274 -8.75 9.66 -3.98
N GLY A 275 -8.05 8.58 -3.62
CA GLY A 275 -7.41 8.41 -2.32
C GLY A 275 -5.96 8.90 -2.28
N GLY A 276 -5.17 8.41 -1.33
CA GLY A 276 -3.76 8.75 -1.20
C GLY A 276 -3.08 8.04 -0.03
N GLY A 277 -1.82 8.36 0.20
CA GLY A 277 -1.01 7.81 1.27
C GLY A 277 0.46 7.64 0.89
N HIS A 278 1.10 6.69 1.54
CA HIS A 278 2.50 6.33 1.30
C HIS A 278 2.61 5.11 0.38
N ARG A 279 3.84 4.87 -0.13
CA ARG A 279 4.15 3.73 -1.00
C ARG A 279 3.59 2.39 -0.48
N ASN A 280 3.73 2.12 0.80
CA ASN A 280 3.36 0.84 1.42
C ASN A 280 2.06 0.89 2.23
N ALA A 281 1.44 2.07 2.38
CA ALA A 281 0.22 2.26 3.14
C ALA A 281 -0.61 3.42 2.58
N ALA A 282 -1.78 3.13 2.02
CA ALA A 282 -2.66 4.12 1.43
C ALA A 282 -4.13 3.82 1.77
N GLY A 283 -5.01 4.78 1.52
CA GLY A 283 -6.43 4.67 1.80
C GLY A 283 -7.29 5.20 0.66
N ILE A 284 -8.47 4.60 0.50
CA ILE A 284 -9.48 4.96 -0.49
C ILE A 284 -10.84 4.98 0.18
N SER A 285 -11.69 5.95 -0.21
CA SER A 285 -13.12 5.93 0.07
C SER A 285 -13.89 5.87 -1.23
N ILE A 286 -14.77 4.88 -1.39
CA ILE A 286 -15.65 4.74 -2.55
C ILE A 286 -17.10 4.59 -2.11
N TYR A 287 -18.01 5.12 -2.90
CA TYR A 287 -19.44 5.07 -2.63
C TYR A 287 -20.13 4.01 -3.49
N ASN A 288 -21.16 3.38 -2.94
CA ASN A 288 -22.01 2.39 -3.64
C ASN A 288 -21.24 1.19 -4.20
N SER A 289 -20.12 0.82 -3.58
CA SER A 289 -19.35 -0.38 -3.93
C SER A 289 -18.91 -1.11 -2.66
N ASN A 290 -18.99 -2.43 -2.67
CA ASN A 290 -18.57 -3.28 -1.55
C ASN A 290 -17.10 -3.70 -1.65
N THR A 291 -16.46 -3.48 -2.79
CA THR A 291 -15.08 -3.92 -3.05
C THR A 291 -14.40 -2.96 -4.03
N LEU A 292 -13.09 -3.12 -4.21
CA LEU A 292 -12.36 -2.43 -5.27
C LEU A 292 -12.94 -2.82 -6.65
N PRO A 293 -13.17 -1.84 -7.54
CA PRO A 293 -13.53 -2.11 -8.93
C PRO A 293 -12.45 -2.94 -9.63
N GLY A 294 -12.88 -3.82 -10.54
CA GLY A 294 -11.96 -4.61 -11.36
C GLY A 294 -11.60 -5.99 -10.79
N LEU A 295 -12.18 -6.42 -9.65
CA LEU A 295 -12.02 -7.79 -9.17
C LEU A 295 -12.61 -8.80 -10.16
N LEU A 296 -11.81 -9.80 -10.57
CA LEU A 296 -12.15 -10.73 -11.65
C LEU A 296 -12.51 -12.13 -11.16
N LEU A 297 -11.74 -12.68 -10.23
CA LEU A 297 -11.86 -14.06 -9.77
C LEU A 297 -11.97 -14.11 -8.26
N ASP A 298 -12.77 -15.07 -7.76
CA ASP A 298 -12.85 -15.33 -6.33
C ASP A 298 -11.65 -16.15 -5.80
N ARG A 299 -11.63 -16.38 -4.48
CA ARG A 299 -10.55 -17.11 -3.81
C ARG A 299 -10.31 -18.51 -4.39
N HIS A 300 -11.37 -19.28 -4.61
CA HIS A 300 -11.27 -20.64 -5.12
C HIS A 300 -10.67 -20.66 -6.52
N GLN A 301 -11.23 -19.85 -7.41
CA GLN A 301 -10.74 -19.71 -8.78
C GLN A 301 -9.29 -19.27 -8.84
N CYS A 302 -8.88 -18.33 -7.98
CA CYS A 302 -7.48 -17.91 -7.91
C CYS A 302 -6.54 -19.03 -7.49
N TYR A 303 -6.86 -19.79 -6.44
CA TYR A 303 -6.02 -20.90 -5.99
C TYR A 303 -5.95 -22.02 -7.02
N GLU A 304 -7.08 -22.47 -7.56
CA GLU A 304 -7.10 -23.48 -8.62
C GLU A 304 -6.25 -23.06 -9.82
N LEU A 305 -6.33 -21.79 -10.20
CA LEU A 305 -5.56 -21.23 -11.30
C LEU A 305 -4.06 -21.29 -11.02
N LEU A 306 -3.64 -20.76 -9.86
CA LEU A 306 -2.24 -20.73 -9.46
C LEU A 306 -1.65 -22.14 -9.30
N ASP A 307 -2.46 -23.11 -8.86
CA ASP A 307 -2.01 -24.51 -8.71
C ASP A 307 -1.74 -25.23 -10.03
N ARG A 308 -2.30 -24.73 -11.12
CA ARG A 308 -2.09 -25.29 -12.48
C ARG A 308 -0.85 -24.76 -13.18
N ILE A 309 -0.13 -23.79 -12.60
CA ILE A 309 1.08 -23.24 -13.22
C ILE A 309 2.19 -24.29 -13.26
N LYS A 310 2.76 -24.50 -14.45
CA LYS A 310 3.95 -25.33 -14.68
C LYS A 310 4.99 -24.51 -15.42
N ILE A 311 6.26 -24.65 -15.03
CA ILE A 311 7.39 -24.02 -15.70
C ILE A 311 8.28 -25.11 -16.27
N VAL A 312 8.72 -24.94 -17.50
CA VAL A 312 9.54 -25.88 -18.24
C VAL A 312 10.62 -25.12 -18.98
N SER A 313 11.88 -25.56 -18.90
CA SER A 313 12.92 -25.12 -19.83
C SER A 313 12.92 -26.04 -21.03
N GLN A 314 12.90 -25.48 -22.21
CA GLN A 314 12.80 -26.22 -23.45
C GLN A 314 13.79 -25.66 -24.48
N ILE A 315 14.51 -26.57 -25.17
CA ILE A 315 15.41 -26.19 -26.26
C ILE A 315 14.60 -26.14 -27.55
N LEU A 316 14.77 -25.08 -28.33
CA LEU A 316 14.13 -24.96 -29.65
C LEU A 316 14.64 -26.02 -30.63
N ILE A 317 13.88 -26.18 -31.71
CA ILE A 317 14.19 -27.13 -32.80
C ILE A 317 15.53 -26.79 -33.48
N ASP A 318 16.01 -25.56 -33.39
CA ASP A 318 17.35 -25.16 -33.86
C ASP A 318 18.50 -25.79 -33.06
N GLY A 319 18.20 -26.38 -31.90
CA GLY A 319 19.16 -27.05 -31.03
C GLY A 319 20.07 -26.13 -30.20
N GLU A 320 19.99 -24.81 -30.38
CA GLU A 320 20.86 -23.81 -29.75
C GLU A 320 20.12 -22.91 -28.76
N THR A 321 18.88 -22.54 -29.07
CA THR A 321 18.10 -21.61 -28.26
C THR A 321 17.35 -22.33 -27.15
N SER A 322 17.55 -21.92 -25.89
CA SER A 322 16.81 -22.44 -24.72
C SER A 322 15.82 -21.40 -24.23
N LEU A 323 14.57 -21.81 -24.11
CA LEU A 323 13.46 -20.97 -23.62
C LEU A 323 12.91 -21.49 -22.28
N ASN A 324 12.64 -20.57 -21.39
CA ASN A 324 11.91 -20.82 -20.16
C ASN A 324 10.42 -20.48 -20.37
N ILE A 325 9.57 -21.49 -20.31
CA ILE A 325 8.16 -21.39 -20.68
C ILE A 325 7.29 -21.66 -19.46
N VAL A 326 6.35 -20.77 -19.17
CA VAL A 326 5.29 -21.04 -18.20
C VAL A 326 4.03 -21.51 -18.92
N TYR A 327 3.47 -22.62 -18.46
CA TYR A 327 2.21 -23.19 -18.93
C TYR A 327 1.11 -23.01 -17.89
N LEU A 328 -0.09 -22.61 -18.35
CA LEU A 328 -1.27 -22.50 -17.52
C LEU A 328 -2.51 -22.98 -18.30
N ASN A 329 -3.20 -24.00 -17.77
CA ASN A 329 -4.46 -24.48 -18.33
C ASN A 329 -5.63 -23.67 -17.77
N THR A 330 -6.22 -22.79 -18.60
CA THR A 330 -7.39 -21.99 -18.23
C THR A 330 -8.07 -21.35 -19.45
N THR A 331 -9.38 -21.14 -19.33
CA THR A 331 -10.16 -20.32 -20.27
C THR A 331 -10.25 -18.85 -19.86
N HIS A 332 -9.87 -18.53 -18.62
CA HIS A 332 -10.08 -17.20 -18.01
C HIS A 332 -8.97 -16.22 -18.39
N HIS A 333 -9.34 -15.00 -18.76
CA HIS A 333 -8.47 -13.80 -18.91
C HIS A 333 -7.07 -14.05 -19.52
N LYS A 334 -6.97 -14.92 -20.53
CA LYS A 334 -5.73 -15.49 -21.08
C LYS A 334 -4.61 -14.48 -21.30
N LYS A 335 -4.89 -13.37 -22.00
CA LYS A 335 -3.89 -12.33 -22.28
C LYS A 335 -3.33 -11.71 -21.00
N HIS A 336 -4.21 -11.31 -20.08
CA HIS A 336 -3.81 -10.63 -18.85
C HIS A 336 -3.07 -11.58 -17.90
N LEU A 337 -3.50 -12.84 -17.80
CA LEU A 337 -2.81 -13.85 -17.00
C LEU A 337 -1.44 -14.17 -17.57
N GLY A 338 -1.29 -14.30 -18.89
CA GLY A 338 0.00 -14.55 -19.51
C GLY A 338 0.98 -13.40 -19.24
N LYS A 339 0.55 -12.15 -19.43
CA LYS A 339 1.36 -10.96 -19.10
C LYS A 339 1.70 -10.89 -17.61
N TYR A 340 0.76 -11.21 -16.72
CA TYR A 340 1.01 -11.26 -15.28
C TYR A 340 2.10 -12.28 -14.94
N LEU A 341 2.04 -13.49 -15.52
CA LEU A 341 3.01 -14.56 -15.24
C LEU A 341 4.42 -14.22 -15.69
N LEU A 342 4.57 -13.49 -16.79
CA LEU A 342 5.85 -13.02 -17.34
C LEU A 342 6.39 -11.79 -16.56
N GLN A 343 5.53 -11.02 -15.91
CA GLN A 343 5.92 -9.77 -15.27
C GLN A 343 7.05 -10.00 -14.25
N THR A 344 8.11 -9.21 -14.35
CA THR A 344 9.18 -9.17 -13.36
C THR A 344 8.66 -8.66 -12.03
N ARG A 345 8.83 -9.46 -10.98
CA ARG A 345 8.42 -9.11 -9.63
C ARG A 345 9.51 -8.35 -8.88
N TYR A 346 10.72 -8.84 -8.96
CA TYR A 346 11.88 -8.24 -8.31
C TYR A 346 13.18 -8.71 -8.96
N VAL A 347 14.26 -8.01 -8.64
CA VAL A 347 15.61 -8.38 -9.07
C VAL A 347 16.34 -8.99 -7.88
N GLU A 348 16.85 -10.22 -8.03
CA GLU A 348 17.73 -10.87 -7.05
C GLU A 348 19.18 -10.68 -7.44
N ASN A 349 20.03 -10.43 -6.44
CA ASN A 349 21.50 -10.51 -6.61
C ASN A 349 21.97 -11.86 -6.12
N ILE A 350 22.40 -12.71 -7.04
CA ILE A 350 22.95 -14.04 -6.75
C ILE A 350 24.36 -14.06 -7.30
N ASP A 351 25.35 -14.37 -6.45
CA ASP A 351 26.76 -14.46 -6.82
C ASP A 351 27.30 -13.21 -7.56
N GLY A 352 26.85 -12.03 -7.15
CA GLY A 352 27.26 -10.76 -7.76
C GLY A 352 26.56 -10.40 -9.08
N ASN A 353 25.65 -11.23 -9.57
CA ASN A 353 24.85 -10.97 -10.77
C ASN A 353 23.41 -10.63 -10.41
N SER A 354 22.90 -9.56 -11.00
CA SER A 354 21.47 -9.20 -10.91
C SER A 354 20.66 -10.09 -11.82
N ARG A 355 19.60 -10.71 -11.28
CA ARG A 355 18.72 -11.62 -12.01
C ARG A 355 17.25 -11.23 -11.77
N GLU A 356 16.48 -11.16 -12.85
CA GLU A 356 15.05 -10.89 -12.79
C GLU A 356 14.25 -12.12 -12.39
N VAL A 357 13.30 -11.96 -11.47
CA VAL A 357 12.39 -13.02 -11.04
C VAL A 357 10.96 -12.67 -11.46
N SER A 358 10.39 -13.48 -12.33
CA SER A 358 9.01 -13.31 -12.78
C SER A 358 7.98 -13.72 -11.71
N GLU A 359 6.73 -13.25 -11.86
CA GLU A 359 5.62 -13.63 -10.97
C GLU A 359 5.40 -15.15 -10.94
N ALA A 360 5.44 -15.81 -12.09
CA ALA A 360 5.28 -17.27 -12.15
C ALA A 360 6.37 -18.00 -11.38
N CYS A 361 7.64 -17.59 -11.51
CA CYS A 361 8.74 -18.18 -10.73
C CYS A 361 8.56 -17.95 -9.24
N SER A 362 8.14 -16.76 -8.83
CA SER A 362 7.83 -16.44 -7.43
C SER A 362 6.73 -17.34 -6.86
N ILE A 363 5.66 -17.59 -7.62
CA ILE A 363 4.55 -18.48 -7.22
C ILE A 363 5.04 -19.93 -7.04
N VAL A 364 5.80 -20.45 -8.00
CA VAL A 364 6.30 -21.84 -7.96
C VAL A 364 7.30 -22.06 -6.84
N ARG A 365 8.24 -21.12 -6.62
CA ARG A 365 9.21 -21.16 -5.50
C ARG A 365 8.53 -21.28 -4.13
N ASN A 366 7.48 -20.52 -3.91
CA ASN A 366 6.77 -20.52 -2.62
C ASN A 366 6.07 -21.85 -2.32
N ARG A 367 5.85 -22.70 -3.33
CA ARG A 367 5.25 -24.04 -3.16
C ARG A 367 6.29 -25.12 -2.88
N SER A 368 7.43 -25.11 -3.59
CA SER A 368 8.34 -26.26 -3.64
C SER A 368 9.53 -26.17 -2.69
N LYS A 369 9.83 -25.02 -2.09
CA LYS A 369 11.08 -24.74 -1.35
C LYS A 369 12.36 -24.99 -2.16
N ASP A 370 12.24 -25.42 -3.39
CA ASP A 370 13.37 -25.70 -4.27
C ASP A 370 13.76 -24.40 -4.98
N MET A 371 14.89 -23.85 -4.57
CA MET A 371 15.34 -22.49 -4.92
C MET A 371 16.15 -22.43 -6.23
N SER A 372 16.36 -23.56 -6.91
CA SER A 372 17.46 -23.64 -7.88
C SER A 372 17.10 -23.25 -9.32
N TYR A 373 15.85 -22.98 -9.70
CA TYR A 373 15.56 -23.16 -11.11
C TYR A 373 15.09 -21.93 -11.89
N TYR A 374 14.59 -20.88 -11.66
CA TYR A 374 14.02 -20.01 -12.72
C TYR A 374 14.31 -18.54 -12.54
N ILE A 375 14.97 -17.94 -13.55
CA ILE A 375 15.50 -16.60 -13.48
C ILE A 375 14.77 -15.63 -14.41
N GLY A 376 14.32 -16.05 -15.52
CA GLY A 376 13.54 -15.28 -16.49
C GLY A 376 12.61 -16.21 -17.22
N LEU A 377 11.50 -15.71 -17.69
CA LEU A 377 10.57 -16.43 -18.54
C LEU A 377 10.48 -15.72 -19.89
N ASP A 378 10.62 -16.49 -20.94
CA ASP A 378 10.58 -15.97 -22.30
C ASP A 378 9.15 -15.97 -22.84
N ILE A 379 8.35 -16.98 -22.48
CA ILE A 379 7.01 -17.21 -23.00
C ILE A 379 6.04 -17.63 -21.89
N ALA A 380 4.82 -17.12 -21.96
CA ALA A 380 3.66 -17.68 -21.26
C ALA A 380 2.70 -18.35 -22.24
N VAL A 381 2.42 -19.61 -22.01
CA VAL A 381 1.48 -20.41 -22.82
C VAL A 381 0.23 -20.68 -22.00
N ILE A 382 -0.86 -20.03 -22.35
CA ILE A 382 -2.18 -20.27 -21.76
C ILE A 382 -2.99 -21.14 -22.72
N TYR A 383 -3.39 -22.32 -22.28
CA TYR A 383 -4.09 -23.28 -23.13
C TYR A 383 -5.36 -23.83 -22.49
N TYR A 384 -6.24 -24.37 -23.31
CA TYR A 384 -7.41 -25.14 -22.90
C TYR A 384 -7.84 -26.08 -24.00
N TYR A 385 -8.45 -27.18 -23.63
CA TYR A 385 -9.09 -28.11 -24.56
C TYR A 385 -10.58 -27.82 -24.66
N ASN A 386 -11.12 -27.84 -25.90
CA ASN A 386 -12.55 -27.70 -26.18
C ASN A 386 -13.09 -29.05 -26.65
N ASP A 387 -13.84 -29.74 -25.78
CA ASP A 387 -14.41 -31.07 -26.03
C ASP A 387 -15.35 -31.08 -27.24
N ASN A 388 -16.10 -30.00 -27.48
CA ASN A 388 -17.08 -29.93 -28.58
C ASN A 388 -16.40 -29.86 -29.96
N GLU A 389 -15.19 -29.38 -30.02
CA GLU A 389 -14.44 -29.22 -31.28
C GLU A 389 -13.27 -30.18 -31.39
N ASP A 390 -13.08 -31.04 -30.38
CA ASP A 390 -11.90 -31.91 -30.27
C ASP A 390 -10.61 -31.19 -30.60
N SER A 391 -10.42 -30.05 -29.97
CA SER A 391 -9.31 -29.15 -30.29
C SER A 391 -8.70 -28.50 -29.07
N THR A 392 -7.38 -28.36 -29.08
CA THR A 392 -6.63 -27.59 -28.07
C THR A 392 -6.28 -26.21 -28.62
N TYR A 393 -6.60 -25.19 -27.84
CA TYR A 393 -6.29 -23.78 -28.12
C TYR A 393 -5.15 -23.30 -27.24
N PHE A 394 -4.18 -22.64 -27.86
CA PHE A 394 -3.05 -22.02 -27.18
C PHE A 394 -3.09 -20.50 -27.38
N SER A 395 -2.82 -19.76 -26.33
CA SER A 395 -2.47 -18.33 -26.38
C SER A 395 -1.03 -18.20 -25.92
N VAL A 396 -0.14 -17.92 -26.84
CA VAL A 396 1.29 -17.74 -26.61
C VAL A 396 1.56 -16.26 -26.44
N ILE A 397 2.08 -15.85 -25.30
CA ILE A 397 2.34 -14.46 -24.92
C ILE A 397 3.82 -14.31 -24.64
N SER A 398 4.45 -13.28 -25.20
CA SER A 398 5.84 -12.91 -24.95
C SER A 398 5.99 -11.39 -25.06
N ASP A 399 6.92 -10.82 -24.32
CA ASP A 399 7.35 -9.43 -24.49
C ASP A 399 8.40 -9.31 -25.62
N ASN A 400 8.94 -10.46 -26.09
CA ASN A 400 9.84 -10.52 -27.25
C ASN A 400 9.02 -10.78 -28.53
N ILE A 401 8.86 -9.76 -29.35
CA ILE A 401 8.06 -9.81 -30.58
C ILE A 401 8.71 -10.69 -31.66
N ASP A 402 10.03 -10.71 -31.75
CA ASP A 402 10.76 -11.52 -32.74
C ASP A 402 10.55 -13.01 -32.47
N LEU A 403 10.50 -13.39 -31.20
CA LEU A 403 10.18 -14.76 -30.79
C LEU A 403 8.75 -15.15 -31.18
N LEU A 404 7.77 -14.24 -31.05
CA LEU A 404 6.41 -14.50 -31.51
C LEU A 404 6.32 -14.64 -33.03
N PHE A 405 7.07 -13.87 -33.80
CA PHE A 405 7.14 -14.02 -35.25
C PHE A 405 7.77 -15.36 -35.65
N MET A 406 8.88 -15.74 -35.03
CA MET A 406 9.51 -17.04 -35.28
C MET A 406 8.54 -18.19 -34.99
N LEU A 407 7.83 -18.16 -33.85
CA LEU A 407 6.82 -19.17 -33.50
C LEU A 407 5.63 -19.15 -34.48
N LYS A 408 5.23 -17.98 -35.01
CA LYS A 408 4.19 -17.89 -36.02
C LYS A 408 4.60 -18.61 -37.32
N GLU A 409 5.84 -18.42 -37.79
CA GLU A 409 6.36 -19.12 -38.96
C GLU A 409 6.41 -20.64 -38.73
N MET A 410 6.89 -21.08 -37.55
CA MET A 410 6.96 -22.50 -37.19
C MET A 410 5.60 -23.18 -37.15
N TYR A 411 4.53 -22.48 -36.82
CA TYR A 411 3.17 -22.99 -36.64
C TYR A 411 2.15 -22.36 -37.59
N GLU A 412 2.57 -21.94 -38.79
CA GLU A 412 1.75 -21.20 -39.75
C GLU A 412 0.39 -21.88 -40.03
N ASP A 413 0.38 -23.20 -40.19
CA ASP A 413 -0.82 -23.99 -40.44
C ASP A 413 -1.83 -24.06 -39.28
N PHE A 414 -1.39 -23.66 -38.06
CA PHE A 414 -2.19 -23.77 -36.84
C PHE A 414 -2.58 -22.37 -36.29
N VAL A 415 -2.15 -21.30 -36.94
CA VAL A 415 -2.50 -19.94 -36.53
C VAL A 415 -4.00 -19.73 -36.74
N VAL A 416 -4.71 -19.37 -35.66
CA VAL A 416 -6.10 -18.94 -35.73
C VAL A 416 -6.13 -17.49 -36.16
N ASP A 417 -6.61 -17.28 -37.40
CA ASP A 417 -6.80 -15.93 -37.91
C ASP A 417 -7.83 -15.18 -37.05
N THR A 418 -7.43 -14.10 -36.45
CA THR A 418 -8.29 -13.20 -35.70
C THR A 418 -8.12 -11.82 -36.33
N ASP A 419 -9.22 -11.08 -36.48
CA ASP A 419 -9.28 -9.72 -37.04
C ASP A 419 -8.30 -8.70 -36.38
N ASP A 420 -7.54 -9.11 -35.41
CA ASP A 420 -6.44 -8.35 -34.80
C ASP A 420 -5.13 -8.58 -35.56
N VAL A 421 -4.89 -7.76 -36.55
CA VAL A 421 -3.71 -7.74 -37.45
C VAL A 421 -2.38 -7.47 -36.72
N ASN A 422 -2.36 -7.25 -35.41
CA ASN A 422 -1.16 -6.92 -34.64
C ASN A 422 -0.73 -8.07 -33.73
N ILE A 423 0.31 -8.80 -34.14
CA ILE A 423 1.08 -9.72 -33.27
C ILE A 423 1.99 -8.87 -32.34
N ASN A 424 1.40 -7.94 -31.60
CA ASN A 424 2.24 -7.10 -30.77
C ASN A 424 2.60 -7.74 -29.42
N ASP A 425 1.87 -8.77 -28.99
CA ASP A 425 2.11 -9.40 -27.67
C ASP A 425 1.51 -10.80 -27.52
N ARG A 426 0.86 -11.36 -28.54
CA ARG A 426 0.19 -12.68 -28.43
C ARG A 426 0.00 -13.38 -29.78
N LEU A 427 0.33 -14.68 -29.81
CA LEU A 427 0.01 -15.60 -30.88
C LEU A 427 -1.10 -16.58 -30.44
N LYS A 428 -2.08 -16.84 -31.29
CA LYS A 428 -3.16 -17.81 -31.05
C LYS A 428 -2.99 -19.02 -31.98
N LEU A 429 -3.00 -20.21 -31.42
CA LEU A 429 -2.86 -21.46 -32.15
C LEU A 429 -4.02 -22.43 -31.83
N LYS A 430 -4.46 -23.22 -32.82
CA LYS A 430 -5.45 -24.28 -32.67
C LYS A 430 -4.89 -25.56 -33.21
N PHE A 431 -4.93 -26.63 -32.42
CA PHE A 431 -4.53 -27.97 -32.79
C PHE A 431 -5.71 -28.93 -32.64
N ASN A 432 -5.83 -29.88 -33.56
CA ASN A 432 -6.83 -30.96 -33.44
C ASN A 432 -6.40 -31.94 -32.32
N GLY A 433 -7.37 -32.40 -31.54
CA GLY A 433 -7.16 -33.32 -30.43
C GLY A 433 -6.61 -32.62 -29.15
N PHE A 434 -6.37 -33.45 -28.14
CA PHE A 434 -5.87 -32.99 -26.84
C PHE A 434 -4.34 -32.85 -26.85
N MET A 435 -3.88 -31.63 -26.57
CA MET A 435 -2.46 -31.34 -26.39
C MET A 435 -2.25 -30.60 -25.06
N HIS A 436 -1.30 -31.03 -24.27
CA HIS A 436 -0.96 -30.43 -22.98
C HIS A 436 0.39 -29.67 -22.99
N LYS A 437 1.10 -29.68 -24.13
CA LYS A 437 2.40 -29.04 -24.32
C LYS A 437 2.56 -28.61 -25.78
N LEU A 438 3.02 -27.40 -25.98
CA LEU A 438 3.47 -26.94 -27.28
C LEU A 438 4.85 -27.52 -27.55
N LEU A 439 5.07 -28.12 -28.72
CA LEU A 439 6.37 -28.60 -29.15
C LEU A 439 7.12 -27.42 -29.78
N VAL A 440 8.12 -26.91 -29.11
CA VAL A 440 8.94 -25.77 -29.58
C VAL A 440 10.34 -26.26 -29.90
#